data_c5211046272dfb060da69d136c733e94
#
_entry.id   c5211046272dfb060da69d136c733e94
#
_cell.length_a   1.000
_cell.length_b   1.000
_cell.length_c   1.000
_cell.angle_alpha   90.00
_cell.angle_beta   90.00
_cell.angle_gamma   90.00
#
_symmetry.space_group_name_H-M   'P 1'
#
loop_
_entity.id
_entity.type
_entity.pdbx_description
1 polymer ?
#
loop_
_entity_poly.entity_id
_entity_poly.type
_entity_poly.pdbx_seq_one_letter_code
_entity_poly.pdbx_strand_id
1 'polypeptide(L)'
;MNKPRILVVEDDRAIRNLIATTLETQGYPYDTAQNGTAAILEAASRRPDLIILDLGLPDIDGVEIIKKIRSWSNLPIIVVSARSEDSDKIGALDAGADDYLTKPFSVEELLARLRVALRRTRM
;
A
#
# COMPACT_ATOMS: atom_id res chain seq x y z
N MET A 1 -10.45 -17.38 12.25
CA MET A 1 -10.62 -16.14 11.48
C MET A 1 -9.45 -15.94 10.55
N ASN A 2 -9.73 -15.57 9.33
CA ASN A 2 -8.68 -15.32 8.35
C ASN A 2 -8.02 -13.97 8.60
N LYS A 3 -6.70 -13.94 8.46
CA LYS A 3 -5.98 -12.68 8.48
C LYS A 3 -6.34 -11.86 7.23
N PRO A 4 -6.35 -10.53 7.33
CA PRO A 4 -6.57 -9.66 6.18
C PRO A 4 -5.54 -9.89 5.08
N ARG A 5 -5.98 -9.80 3.83
CA ARG A 5 -5.10 -9.94 2.67
C ARG A 5 -4.53 -8.57 2.29
N ILE A 6 -3.24 -8.54 2.07
CA ILE A 6 -2.51 -7.30 1.78
C ILE A 6 -1.99 -7.34 0.34
N LEU A 7 -2.18 -6.26 -0.41
CA LEU A 7 -1.55 -6.10 -1.73
C LEU A 7 -0.34 -5.19 -1.59
N VAL A 8 0.83 -5.67 -2.01
CA VAL A 8 2.08 -4.90 -1.97
C VAL A 8 2.40 -4.43 -3.38
N VAL A 9 2.41 -3.12 -3.59
CA VAL A 9 2.71 -2.51 -4.89
C VAL A 9 4.04 -1.80 -4.80
N GLU A 10 5.08 -2.40 -5.36
CA GLU A 10 6.45 -1.92 -5.26
C GLU A 10 7.27 -2.49 -6.43
N ASP A 11 7.92 -1.62 -7.20
CA ASP A 11 8.76 -2.07 -8.32
C ASP A 11 10.17 -2.47 -7.89
N ASP A 12 10.69 -1.94 -6.78
CA ASP A 12 12.00 -2.32 -6.27
C ASP A 12 11.92 -3.72 -5.64
N ARG A 13 12.69 -4.65 -6.21
CA ARG A 13 12.65 -6.04 -5.79
C ARG A 13 13.03 -6.26 -4.33
N ALA A 14 14.08 -5.57 -3.87
CA ALA A 14 14.57 -5.73 -2.50
C ALA A 14 13.54 -5.24 -1.49
N ILE A 15 12.94 -4.09 -1.75
CA ILE A 15 11.93 -3.52 -0.85
C ILE A 15 10.67 -4.37 -0.89
N ARG A 16 10.24 -4.80 -2.08
CA ARG A 16 9.08 -5.68 -2.21
C ARG A 16 9.26 -6.97 -1.43
N ASN A 17 10.44 -7.59 -1.53
CA ASN A 17 10.74 -8.81 -0.80
C ASN A 17 10.80 -8.59 0.71
N LEU A 18 11.34 -7.45 1.15
CA LEU A 18 11.37 -7.12 2.57
C LEU A 18 9.96 -7.01 3.13
N ILE A 19 9.08 -6.30 2.46
CA ILE A 19 7.70 -6.13 2.89
C ILE A 19 6.97 -7.47 2.87
N ALA A 20 7.12 -8.23 1.79
CA ALA A 20 6.47 -9.54 1.65
C ALA A 20 6.90 -10.51 2.74
N THR A 21 8.20 -10.58 3.02
CA THR A 21 8.73 -11.45 4.08
C THR A 21 8.20 -11.02 5.46
N THR A 22 8.12 -9.72 5.69
CA THR A 22 7.58 -9.18 6.93
C THR A 22 6.12 -9.60 7.13
N LEU A 23 5.31 -9.47 6.07
CA LEU A 23 3.90 -9.87 6.12
C LEU A 23 3.75 -11.37 6.34
N GLU A 24 4.56 -12.16 5.63
CA GLU A 24 4.55 -13.60 5.76
C GLU A 24 4.87 -14.04 7.20
N THR A 25 5.89 -13.43 7.80
CA THR A 25 6.28 -13.72 9.18
C THR A 25 5.14 -13.42 10.16
N GLN A 26 4.35 -12.39 9.89
CA GLN A 26 3.23 -12.01 10.72
C GLN A 26 1.94 -12.78 10.39
N GLY A 27 2.00 -13.67 9.40
CA GLY A 27 0.84 -14.49 9.02
C GLY A 27 -0.18 -13.81 8.14
N TYR A 28 0.15 -12.67 7.53
CA TYR A 28 -0.75 -12.01 6.58
C TYR A 28 -0.63 -12.63 5.19
N PRO A 29 -1.73 -13.10 4.60
CA PRO A 29 -1.70 -13.45 3.18
C PRO A 29 -1.49 -12.20 2.34
N TYR A 30 -0.72 -12.31 1.26
CA TYR A 30 -0.41 -11.15 0.44
C TYR A 30 -0.29 -11.52 -1.04
N ASP A 31 -0.44 -10.51 -1.88
CA ASP A 31 -0.13 -10.56 -3.30
C ASP A 31 0.80 -9.38 -3.60
N THR A 32 1.53 -9.44 -4.69
CA THR A 32 2.45 -8.38 -5.08
C THR A 32 2.13 -7.88 -6.49
N ALA A 33 2.45 -6.61 -6.73
CA ALA A 33 2.37 -6.01 -8.06
C ALA A 33 3.59 -5.12 -8.26
N GLN A 34 4.16 -5.12 -9.47
CA GLN A 34 5.40 -4.40 -9.77
C GLN A 34 5.17 -3.08 -10.50
N ASN A 35 3.95 -2.81 -10.90
CA ASN A 35 3.60 -1.59 -11.63
C ASN A 35 2.14 -1.24 -11.39
N GLY A 36 1.74 -0.08 -11.88
CA GLY A 36 0.40 0.44 -11.63
C GLY A 36 -0.70 -0.34 -12.33
N THR A 37 -0.46 -0.79 -13.55
CA THR A 37 -1.46 -1.58 -14.29
C THR A 37 -1.76 -2.89 -13.56
N ALA A 38 -0.72 -3.59 -13.11
CA ALA A 38 -0.89 -4.82 -12.35
C ALA A 38 -1.57 -4.54 -11.00
N ALA A 39 -1.23 -3.42 -10.36
CA ALA A 39 -1.82 -3.04 -9.07
C ALA A 39 -3.32 -2.85 -9.18
N ILE A 40 -3.78 -2.12 -10.20
CA ILE A 40 -5.20 -1.87 -10.40
C ILE A 40 -5.95 -3.17 -10.67
N LEU A 41 -5.37 -4.03 -11.51
CA LEU A 41 -5.97 -5.33 -11.84
C LEU A 41 -6.07 -6.23 -10.61
N GLU A 42 -4.98 -6.32 -9.83
CA GLU A 42 -4.95 -7.13 -8.61
C GLU A 42 -5.93 -6.60 -7.55
N ALA A 43 -6.02 -5.27 -7.40
CA ALA A 43 -6.93 -4.66 -6.45
C ALA A 43 -8.38 -4.99 -6.80
N ALA A 44 -8.72 -4.98 -8.08
CA ALA A 44 -10.08 -5.26 -8.54
C ALA A 44 -10.41 -6.74 -8.45
N SER A 45 -9.46 -7.64 -8.79
CA SER A 45 -9.73 -9.08 -8.87
C SER A 45 -9.55 -9.81 -7.56
N ARG A 46 -8.55 -9.43 -6.74
CA ARG A 46 -8.25 -10.11 -5.48
C ARG A 46 -8.93 -9.48 -4.29
N ARG A 47 -9.43 -8.27 -4.43
CA ARG A 47 -10.12 -7.53 -3.35
C ARG A 47 -9.35 -7.56 -2.04
N PRO A 48 -8.12 -7.01 -2.01
CA PRO A 48 -7.33 -7.00 -0.77
C PRO A 48 -8.04 -6.18 0.30
N ASP A 49 -7.66 -6.42 1.55
CA ASP A 49 -8.19 -5.65 2.68
C ASP A 49 -7.40 -4.37 2.91
N LEU A 50 -6.19 -4.29 2.37
CA LEU A 50 -5.32 -3.12 2.49
C LEU A 50 -4.29 -3.15 1.38
N ILE A 51 -3.88 -1.97 0.90
CA ILE A 51 -2.81 -1.83 -0.10
C ILE A 51 -1.65 -1.06 0.51
N ILE A 52 -0.43 -1.58 0.32
CA ILE A 52 0.81 -0.86 0.58
C ILE A 52 1.31 -0.43 -0.79
N LEU A 53 1.45 0.87 -1.02
CA LEU A 53 1.66 1.44 -2.35
C LEU A 53 2.87 2.36 -2.40
N ASP A 54 3.81 2.08 -3.33
CA ASP A 54 4.85 3.04 -3.68
C ASP A 54 4.31 3.99 -4.75
N LEU A 55 4.67 5.28 -4.65
CA LEU A 55 4.23 6.29 -5.61
C LEU A 55 5.04 6.27 -6.90
N GLY A 56 6.33 5.93 -6.81
CA GLY A 56 7.26 6.01 -7.94
C GLY A 56 7.27 4.77 -8.83
N LEU A 57 6.12 4.40 -9.38
CA LEU A 57 6.01 3.23 -10.26
C LEU A 57 6.38 3.59 -11.71
N PRO A 58 6.80 2.60 -12.53
CA PRO A 58 7.31 2.88 -13.87
C PRO A 58 6.27 3.31 -14.89
N ASP A 59 5.00 2.93 -14.72
CA ASP A 59 3.96 3.17 -15.74
C ASP A 59 2.91 4.21 -15.33
N ILE A 60 2.50 4.22 -14.06
CA ILE A 60 1.45 5.13 -13.57
C ILE A 60 1.92 5.73 -12.26
N ASP A 61 1.76 7.05 -12.10
CA ASP A 61 2.06 7.68 -10.82
C ASP A 61 1.12 7.14 -9.75
N GLY A 62 1.68 6.85 -8.57
CA GLY A 62 0.90 6.26 -7.47
C GLY A 62 -0.30 7.10 -7.04
N VAL A 63 -0.20 8.43 -7.15
CA VAL A 63 -1.33 9.32 -6.84
C VAL A 63 -2.53 9.02 -7.75
N GLU A 64 -2.28 8.74 -9.03
CA GLU A 64 -3.34 8.39 -9.98
C GLU A 64 -3.94 7.02 -9.66
N ILE A 65 -3.13 6.10 -9.16
CA ILE A 65 -3.61 4.79 -8.71
C ILE A 65 -4.55 4.96 -7.51
N ILE A 66 -4.17 5.81 -6.55
CA ILE A 66 -5.02 6.10 -5.38
C ILE A 66 -6.38 6.63 -5.84
N LYS A 67 -6.38 7.60 -6.75
CA LYS A 67 -7.63 8.18 -7.28
C LYS A 67 -8.48 7.12 -7.97
N LYS A 68 -7.85 6.25 -8.75
CA LYS A 68 -8.54 5.19 -9.46
C LYS A 68 -9.22 4.23 -8.49
N ILE A 69 -8.50 3.77 -7.49
CA ILE A 69 -9.03 2.85 -6.48
C ILE A 69 -10.15 3.51 -5.70
N ARG A 70 -9.99 4.79 -5.35
CA ARG A 70 -11.02 5.52 -4.60
C ARG A 70 -12.30 5.73 -5.38
N SER A 71 -12.25 5.62 -6.71
CA SER A 71 -13.48 5.71 -7.52
C SER A 71 -14.44 4.54 -7.26
N TRP A 72 -13.95 3.43 -6.66
CA TRP A 72 -14.81 2.27 -6.42
C TRP A 72 -14.60 1.59 -5.06
N SER A 73 -13.65 2.04 -4.24
CA SER A 73 -13.38 1.38 -2.95
C SER A 73 -12.84 2.35 -1.92
N ASN A 74 -13.17 2.08 -0.65
CA ASN A 74 -12.63 2.80 0.51
C ASN A 74 -11.58 1.97 1.26
N LEU A 75 -11.04 0.92 0.64
CA LEU A 75 -10.06 0.08 1.33
C LEU A 75 -8.84 0.90 1.76
N PRO A 76 -8.22 0.57 2.90
CA PRO A 76 -7.08 1.37 3.39
C PRO A 76 -5.89 1.30 2.45
N ILE A 77 -5.24 2.45 2.25
CA ILE A 77 -4.03 2.58 1.43
C ILE A 77 -2.94 3.23 2.29
N ILE A 78 -1.83 2.52 2.47
CA ILE A 78 -0.63 3.05 3.12
C ILE A 78 0.41 3.28 2.04
N VAL A 79 0.86 4.52 1.88
CA VAL A 79 1.92 4.85 0.94
C VAL A 79 3.27 4.65 1.61
N VAL A 80 4.20 4.00 0.90
CA VAL A 80 5.59 3.84 1.33
C VAL A 80 6.47 4.34 0.18
N SER A 81 7.05 5.52 0.31
CA SER A 81 7.72 6.19 -0.82
C SER A 81 8.99 6.90 -0.41
N ALA A 82 9.93 7.00 -1.36
CA ALA A 82 11.12 7.81 -1.19
C ALA A 82 10.84 9.31 -1.31
N ARG A 83 9.68 9.68 -1.86
CA ARG A 83 9.28 11.10 -1.97
C ARG A 83 9.01 11.64 -0.57
N SER A 84 9.77 12.65 -0.15
CA SER A 84 9.72 13.16 1.22
C SER A 84 9.22 14.60 1.33
N GLU A 85 8.94 15.26 0.20
CA GLU A 85 8.44 16.63 0.21
C GLU A 85 7.02 16.69 0.79
N ASP A 86 6.70 17.76 1.50
CA ASP A 86 5.37 17.94 2.05
C ASP A 86 4.30 17.90 0.97
N SER A 87 4.59 18.49 -0.20
CA SER A 87 3.64 18.48 -1.32
C SER A 87 3.32 17.07 -1.80
N ASP A 88 4.28 16.14 -1.77
CA ASP A 88 4.06 14.75 -2.15
C ASP A 88 3.14 14.06 -1.15
N LYS A 89 3.40 14.28 0.14
CA LYS A 89 2.59 13.69 1.22
C LYS A 89 1.17 14.22 1.19
N ILE A 90 1.03 15.53 1.08
CA ILE A 90 -0.28 16.18 1.04
C ILE A 90 -1.06 15.70 -0.19
N GLY A 91 -0.40 15.65 -1.35
CA GLY A 91 -1.03 15.19 -2.58
C GLY A 91 -1.56 13.76 -2.47
N ALA A 92 -0.79 12.86 -1.87
CA ALA A 92 -1.20 11.47 -1.70
C ALA A 92 -2.37 11.36 -0.71
N LEU A 93 -2.28 12.06 0.42
CA LEU A 93 -3.34 12.05 1.45
C LEU A 93 -4.63 12.66 0.91
N ASP A 94 -4.53 13.78 0.19
CA ASP A 94 -5.69 14.43 -0.43
C ASP A 94 -6.33 13.54 -1.50
N ALA A 95 -5.52 12.74 -2.20
CA ALA A 95 -6.04 11.80 -3.20
C ALA A 95 -6.78 10.62 -2.56
N GLY A 96 -6.57 10.39 -1.27
CA GLY A 96 -7.30 9.36 -0.53
C GLY A 96 -6.44 8.33 0.19
N ALA A 97 -5.11 8.52 0.27
CA ALA A 97 -4.27 7.64 1.08
C ALA A 97 -4.59 7.84 2.56
N ASP A 98 -4.52 6.75 3.32
CA ASP A 98 -4.80 6.79 4.76
C ASP A 98 -3.55 7.12 5.57
N ASP A 99 -2.37 6.82 5.03
CA ASP A 99 -1.12 7.01 5.75
C ASP A 99 0.04 7.13 4.77
N TYR A 100 1.16 7.67 5.23
CA TYR A 100 2.33 7.91 4.41
C TYR A 100 3.60 7.65 5.21
N LEU A 101 4.40 6.68 4.78
CA LEU A 101 5.71 6.37 5.34
C LEU A 101 6.79 6.72 4.33
N THR A 102 7.81 7.45 4.78
CA THR A 102 8.94 7.82 3.93
C THR A 102 10.04 6.75 4.04
N LYS A 103 10.60 6.37 2.90
CA LYS A 103 11.77 5.48 2.86
C LYS A 103 13.03 6.24 3.26
N PRO A 104 13.96 5.62 4.00
CA PRO A 104 13.85 4.26 4.58
C PRO A 104 12.88 4.24 5.76
N PHE A 105 12.14 3.16 5.88
CA PHE A 105 11.13 3.01 6.92
C PHE A 105 11.49 1.89 7.90
N SER A 106 10.93 1.97 9.11
CA SER A 106 11.02 0.91 10.09
C SER A 106 9.96 -0.14 9.80
N VAL A 107 10.36 -1.42 9.79
CA VAL A 107 9.43 -2.54 9.60
C VAL A 107 8.40 -2.56 10.73
N GLU A 108 8.84 -2.29 11.96
CA GLU A 108 7.94 -2.22 13.11
C GLU A 108 6.92 -1.10 12.97
N GLU A 109 7.34 0.05 12.44
CA GLU A 109 6.42 1.17 12.21
C GLU A 109 5.41 0.82 11.14
N LEU A 110 5.85 0.20 10.05
CA LEU A 110 4.93 -0.24 8.99
C LEU A 110 3.87 -1.19 9.56
N LEU A 111 4.28 -2.16 10.36
CA LEU A 111 3.34 -3.11 10.97
C LEU A 111 2.37 -2.42 11.92
N ALA A 112 2.85 -1.44 12.69
CA ALA A 112 1.98 -0.69 13.60
C ALA A 112 0.93 0.10 12.82
N ARG A 113 1.33 0.76 11.73
CA ARG A 113 0.41 1.51 10.88
C ARG A 113 -0.59 0.60 10.20
N LEU A 114 -0.13 -0.57 9.77
CA LEU A 114 -1.00 -1.60 9.19
C LEU A 114 -2.10 -2.00 10.18
N ARG A 115 -1.73 -2.28 11.43
CA ARG A 115 -2.69 -2.66 12.47
C ARG A 115 -3.70 -1.55 12.74
N VAL A 116 -3.26 -0.30 12.76
CA VAL A 116 -4.16 0.85 12.95
C VAL A 116 -5.15 0.95 11.80
N ALA A 117 -4.68 0.86 10.56
CA ALA A 117 -5.53 0.97 9.38
C ALA A 117 -6.57 -0.16 9.34
N LEU A 118 -6.14 -1.38 9.61
CA LEU A 118 -7.03 -2.55 9.59
C LEU A 118 -8.07 -2.48 10.73
N ARG A 119 -7.69 -1.97 11.90
CA ARG A 119 -8.60 -1.83 13.02
C ARG A 119 -9.73 -0.87 12.71
N ARG A 120 -9.44 0.22 11.98
CA ARG A 120 -10.44 1.22 11.62
C ARG A 120 -11.50 0.70 10.66
N THR A 121 -11.16 -0.28 9.84
CA THR A 121 -12.08 -0.80 8.83
C THR A 121 -12.98 -1.92 9.36
N ARG A 122 -12.78 -2.35 10.60
CA ARG A 122 -13.56 -3.45 11.20
C ARG A 122 -14.78 -2.98 11.97
N MET A 123 -15.05 -1.72 11.92
CA MET A 123 -16.19 -1.14 12.63
C MET A 123 -17.51 -1.44 11.91
#